data_7fb78e4aff62d2fcc0e311afe870d0d6
#
_entry.id   7fb78e4aff62d2fcc0e311afe870d0d6
#
_cell.length_a   1.000
_cell.length_b   1.000
_cell.length_c   1.000
_cell.angle_alpha   90.00
_cell.angle_beta   90.00
_cell.angle_gamma   90.00
#
_symmetry.space_group_name_H-M   'P 1'
#
loop_
_entity.id
_entity.type
_entity.pdbx_description
1 polymer ?
#
loop_
_entity_poly.entity_id
_entity_poly.type
_entity_poly.pdbx_seq_one_letter_code
_entity_poly.pdbx_strand_id
1 'polypeptide(L)'
;IIIWMISGQFIAEDTKDEKKLKVISSVVISISEAALMAPTITLNAAAISEKRVRVMAKTSGEVMPNNVTQGQWVAKDQVLCRLGVVELNRTEVKAPFSGFIEKIVKPGNLLNRGETCAVIIELDPITFIAEVPEAEIQQVIKGQKVLIELVTGESISSNLSFVSKSATPSTRSFRVEAQIKNSSGLIRDGITGTMHIITNEILAHKISPSILLL
;
A
#
# COMPACT_ATOMS: atom_id res chain seq x y z
N ILE A 1 -48.72 -79.48 32.44
CA ILE A 1 -48.40 -78.13 32.83
C ILE A 1 -46.89 -78.01 33.27
N ILE A 2 -46.26 -79.08 33.78
CA ILE A 2 -44.85 -79.04 34.32
C ILE A 2 -43.83 -79.13 33.17
N ILE A 3 -44.12 -79.71 32.03
CA ILE A 3 -43.18 -79.80 30.88
C ILE A 3 -42.97 -78.47 30.18
N TRP A 4 -43.92 -77.56 30.30
CA TRP A 4 -43.79 -76.23 29.60
C TRP A 4 -42.90 -75.22 30.33
N MET A 5 -42.62 -75.47 31.61
CA MET A 5 -41.73 -74.64 32.41
C MET A 5 -40.22 -74.95 32.20
N ILE A 6 -39.90 -76.10 31.64
CA ILE A 6 -38.50 -76.57 31.49
C ILE A 6 -37.96 -76.12 30.08
N SER A 7 -38.82 -75.85 29.12
CA SER A 7 -38.40 -75.47 27.77
C SER A 7 -37.97 -73.97 27.65
N GLY A 8 -38.23 -73.16 28.68
CA GLY A 8 -37.90 -71.72 28.67
C GLY A 8 -36.46 -71.35 29.10
N GLN A 9 -35.65 -72.34 29.51
CA GLN A 9 -34.32 -72.11 30.04
C GLN A 9 -33.17 -72.34 29.05
N PHE A 10 -33.42 -72.61 27.78
CA PHE A 10 -32.42 -72.85 26.76
C PHE A 10 -32.47 -71.80 25.64
N ILE A 11 -32.86 -70.59 25.92
CA ILE A 11 -32.48 -69.47 25.01
C ILE A 11 -31.13 -68.99 25.50
N ALA A 12 -30.06 -69.57 24.95
CA ALA A 12 -28.73 -69.00 25.05
C ALA A 12 -28.79 -67.64 24.38
N GLU A 13 -28.66 -66.60 25.16
CA GLU A 13 -28.38 -65.24 24.68
C GLU A 13 -27.04 -65.29 23.96
N ASP A 14 -27.11 -65.39 22.62
CA ASP A 14 -25.95 -65.28 21.74
C ASP A 14 -25.48 -63.82 21.86
N THR A 15 -24.73 -63.53 22.93
CA THR A 15 -23.97 -62.29 23.06
C THR A 15 -22.95 -62.29 21.93
N LYS A 16 -23.36 -61.80 20.76
CA LYS A 16 -22.43 -61.31 19.76
C LYS A 16 -21.57 -60.25 20.44
N ASP A 17 -20.40 -60.70 20.89
CA ASP A 17 -19.27 -59.80 21.13
C ASP A 17 -19.00 -59.03 19.82
N GLU A 18 -19.70 -57.91 19.63
CA GLU A 18 -19.31 -56.90 18.67
C GLU A 18 -17.93 -56.41 19.09
N LYS A 19 -16.92 -57.12 18.58
CA LYS A 19 -15.56 -56.67 18.63
C LYS A 19 -15.53 -55.28 17.95
N LYS A 20 -15.77 -54.21 18.72
CA LYS A 20 -15.58 -52.83 18.27
C LYS A 20 -14.21 -52.77 17.66
N LEU A 21 -14.15 -52.81 16.34
CA LEU A 21 -12.92 -52.54 15.61
C LEU A 21 -12.44 -51.16 16.06
N LYS A 22 -11.37 -51.16 16.84
CA LYS A 22 -10.71 -49.95 17.26
C LYS A 22 -10.18 -49.35 15.97
N VAL A 23 -10.88 -48.34 15.44
CA VAL A 23 -10.40 -47.57 14.28
C VAL A 23 -9.13 -46.87 14.72
N ILE A 24 -8.02 -47.44 14.33
CA ILE A 24 -6.72 -46.82 14.55
C ILE A 24 -6.61 -45.73 13.47
N SER A 25 -6.76 -44.49 13.89
CA SER A 25 -6.50 -43.36 13.01
C SER A 25 -5.03 -43.36 12.66
N SER A 26 -4.69 -43.52 11.39
CA SER A 26 -3.32 -43.34 10.92
C SER A 26 -3.05 -41.83 10.82
N VAL A 27 -1.97 -41.39 11.43
CA VAL A 27 -1.50 -40.00 11.36
C VAL A 27 -0.19 -39.96 10.60
N VAL A 28 -0.04 -38.97 9.75
CA VAL A 28 1.24 -38.70 9.08
C VAL A 28 2.03 -37.75 9.97
N ILE A 29 3.23 -38.18 10.33
CA ILE A 29 4.15 -37.35 11.14
C ILE A 29 5.17 -36.74 10.20
N SER A 30 5.41 -35.45 10.36
CA SER A 30 6.48 -34.73 9.70
C SER A 30 7.41 -34.12 10.74
N ILE A 31 8.70 -34.30 10.58
CA ILE A 31 9.72 -33.66 11.42
C ILE A 31 9.96 -32.27 10.82
N SER A 32 9.79 -31.22 11.63
CA SER A 32 10.09 -29.87 11.23
C SER A 32 11.32 -29.38 11.98
N GLU A 33 12.30 -28.88 11.24
CA GLU A 33 13.48 -28.23 11.80
C GLU A 33 13.28 -26.71 11.79
N ALA A 34 13.75 -26.05 12.85
CA ALA A 34 13.73 -24.60 12.93
C ALA A 34 14.78 -24.03 11.97
N ALA A 35 14.38 -23.07 11.16
CA ALA A 35 15.24 -22.31 10.25
C ALA A 35 15.09 -20.81 10.45
N LEU A 36 16.13 -20.06 10.14
CA LEU A 36 16.03 -18.60 10.12
C LEU A 36 15.11 -18.18 8.96
N MET A 37 14.08 -17.46 9.27
CA MET A 37 13.09 -16.97 8.32
C MET A 37 12.85 -15.48 8.56
N ALA A 38 12.80 -14.71 7.48
CA ALA A 38 12.37 -13.32 7.52
C ALA A 38 10.88 -13.22 7.14
N PRO A 39 9.99 -13.08 8.11
CA PRO A 39 8.57 -12.86 7.82
C PRO A 39 8.39 -11.59 6.97
N THR A 40 7.39 -11.61 6.11
CA THR A 40 7.08 -10.48 5.25
C THR A 40 5.69 -9.95 5.60
N ILE A 41 5.62 -8.66 5.87
CA ILE A 41 4.35 -7.95 6.05
C ILE A 41 3.92 -7.41 4.69
N THR A 42 2.72 -7.79 4.26
CA THR A 42 2.18 -7.43 2.95
C THR A 42 1.06 -6.41 3.10
N LEU A 43 1.20 -5.26 2.47
CA LEU A 43 0.32 -4.10 2.62
C LEU A 43 -0.07 -3.52 1.27
N ASN A 44 -1.27 -2.98 1.17
CA ASN A 44 -1.63 -2.14 0.04
C ASN A 44 -0.91 -0.80 0.16
N ALA A 45 -0.33 -0.34 -0.94
CA ALA A 45 0.40 0.91 -1.01
C ALA A 45 -0.09 1.78 -2.18
N ALA A 46 0.04 3.08 -2.03
CA ALA A 46 -0.23 4.03 -3.09
C ALA A 46 0.92 5.02 -3.21
N ALA A 47 1.28 5.36 -4.43
CA ALA A 47 2.27 6.37 -4.73
C ALA A 47 1.68 7.77 -4.57
N ILE A 48 2.41 8.64 -3.92
CA ILE A 48 2.09 10.06 -3.83
C ILE A 48 3.27 10.90 -4.32
N SER A 49 2.95 12.01 -4.98
CA SER A 49 3.96 13.00 -5.36
C SER A 49 4.60 13.64 -4.13
N GLU A 50 5.90 13.87 -4.17
CA GLU A 50 6.64 14.51 -3.07
C GLU A 50 6.10 15.90 -2.77
N LYS A 51 5.81 16.68 -3.80
CA LYS A 51 5.20 17.99 -3.69
C LYS A 51 4.06 18.16 -4.67
N ARG A 52 2.99 18.75 -4.19
CA ARG A 52 1.86 19.22 -4.99
C ARG A 52 1.53 20.64 -4.58
N VAL A 53 1.81 21.61 -5.43
CA VAL A 53 1.66 23.03 -5.11
C VAL A 53 0.73 23.73 -6.09
N ARG A 54 -0.22 24.46 -5.54
CA ARG A 54 -1.07 25.40 -6.29
C ARG A 54 -0.31 26.71 -6.42
N VAL A 55 0.07 27.05 -7.64
CA VAL A 55 0.76 28.31 -7.93
C VAL A 55 -0.29 29.37 -8.21
N MET A 56 -0.33 30.38 -7.33
CA MET A 56 -1.40 31.38 -7.32
C MET A 56 -0.98 32.68 -8.01
N ALA A 57 -1.94 33.36 -8.63
CA ALA A 57 -1.78 34.69 -9.18
C ALA A 57 -1.51 35.72 -8.06
N LYS A 58 -0.49 36.53 -8.20
CA LYS A 58 -0.16 37.60 -7.24
C LYS A 58 -0.94 38.89 -7.49
N THR A 59 -1.45 39.05 -8.70
CA THR A 59 -2.27 40.19 -9.14
C THR A 59 -3.46 39.67 -9.93
N SER A 60 -4.49 40.50 -10.10
CA SER A 60 -5.60 40.20 -11.00
C SER A 60 -5.21 40.56 -12.43
N GLY A 61 -5.72 39.79 -13.40
CA GLY A 61 -5.50 40.04 -14.82
C GLY A 61 -5.98 38.89 -15.71
N GLU A 62 -6.08 39.16 -17.00
CA GLU A 62 -6.39 38.14 -18.00
C GLU A 62 -5.17 37.28 -18.29
N VAL A 63 -5.37 35.96 -18.37
CA VAL A 63 -4.32 35.01 -18.72
C VAL A 63 -3.96 35.14 -20.20
N MET A 64 -2.75 35.60 -20.47
CA MET A 64 -2.21 35.74 -21.81
C MET A 64 -1.79 34.40 -22.39
N PRO A 65 -1.83 34.23 -23.72
CA PRO A 65 -1.31 33.03 -24.38
C PRO A 65 0.13 32.72 -23.96
N ASN A 66 0.40 31.46 -23.65
CA ASN A 66 1.73 30.93 -23.39
C ASN A 66 1.88 29.55 -24.01
N ASN A 67 3.12 29.06 -24.11
CA ASN A 67 3.43 27.75 -24.73
C ASN A 67 3.46 26.61 -23.72
N VAL A 68 2.90 26.80 -22.53
CA VAL A 68 2.93 25.80 -21.44
C VAL A 68 1.58 25.08 -21.41
N THR A 69 1.63 23.73 -21.41
CA THR A 69 0.43 22.88 -21.47
C THR A 69 0.34 21.93 -20.29
N GLN A 70 -0.86 21.45 -20.02
CA GLN A 70 -1.10 20.41 -19.03
C GLN A 70 -0.33 19.13 -19.37
N GLY A 71 0.26 18.45 -18.39
CA GLY A 71 1.09 17.27 -18.56
C GLY A 71 2.55 17.56 -18.92
N GLN A 72 2.89 18.80 -19.26
CA GLN A 72 4.26 19.20 -19.62
C GLN A 72 5.15 19.29 -18.38
N TRP A 73 6.40 18.87 -18.51
CA TRP A 73 7.44 19.13 -17.53
C TRP A 73 7.95 20.57 -17.63
N VAL A 74 8.14 21.22 -16.50
CA VAL A 74 8.64 22.59 -16.40
C VAL A 74 9.80 22.67 -15.43
N ALA A 75 10.76 23.54 -15.74
CA ALA A 75 11.87 23.84 -14.84
C ALA A 75 11.43 24.84 -13.75
N LYS A 76 12.17 24.85 -12.64
CA LYS A 76 12.06 25.91 -11.64
C LYS A 76 12.22 27.29 -12.30
N ASP A 77 11.45 28.27 -11.84
CA ASP A 77 11.40 29.66 -12.33
C ASP A 77 10.85 29.83 -13.77
N GLN A 78 10.48 28.76 -14.46
CA GLN A 78 9.80 28.84 -15.74
C GLN A 78 8.44 29.51 -15.60
N VAL A 79 8.10 30.40 -16.53
CA VAL A 79 6.82 31.13 -16.55
C VAL A 79 5.69 30.21 -16.91
N LEU A 80 4.71 30.11 -16.02
CA LEU A 80 3.49 29.29 -16.15
C LEU A 80 2.33 30.07 -16.74
N CYS A 81 2.08 31.27 -16.18
CA CYS A 81 1.06 32.19 -16.68
C CYS A 81 1.65 33.59 -16.77
N ARG A 82 1.26 34.31 -17.81
CA ARG A 82 1.42 35.76 -17.88
C ARG A 82 0.06 36.41 -17.73
N LEU A 83 -0.04 37.35 -16.82
CA LEU A 83 -1.27 38.09 -16.61
C LEU A 83 -1.14 39.45 -17.28
N GLY A 84 -2.05 39.75 -18.20
CA GLY A 84 -2.24 41.08 -18.76
C GLY A 84 -2.94 41.93 -17.72
N VAL A 85 -2.29 42.99 -17.27
CA VAL A 85 -2.85 43.94 -16.31
C VAL A 85 -3.19 45.22 -17.07
N VAL A 86 -4.30 45.86 -16.70
CA VAL A 86 -4.69 47.19 -17.20
C VAL A 86 -3.65 48.25 -16.80
N GLU A 87 -2.86 47.94 -15.77
CA GLU A 87 -1.77 48.79 -15.31
C GLU A 87 -0.40 48.12 -15.65
N LEU A 88 0.54 48.92 -16.11
CA LEU A 88 1.86 48.71 -16.70
C LEU A 88 2.76 47.53 -16.21
N ASN A 89 2.34 46.73 -15.27
CA ASN A 89 3.15 45.61 -14.74
C ASN A 89 2.60 44.25 -15.17
N ARG A 90 3.17 43.67 -16.21
CA ARG A 90 2.95 42.25 -16.56
C ARG A 90 3.41 41.38 -15.40
N THR A 91 2.48 40.71 -14.76
CA THR A 91 2.84 39.80 -13.69
C THR A 91 3.05 38.39 -14.24
N GLU A 92 4.26 37.88 -14.07
CA GLU A 92 4.59 36.51 -14.39
C GLU A 92 4.41 35.62 -13.17
N VAL A 93 3.66 34.55 -13.34
CA VAL A 93 3.53 33.46 -12.36
C VAL A 93 4.50 32.37 -12.75
N LYS A 94 5.49 32.08 -11.89
CA LYS A 94 6.60 31.17 -12.17
C LYS A 94 6.49 29.89 -11.35
N ALA A 95 7.08 28.81 -11.88
CA ALA A 95 7.17 27.53 -11.20
C ALA A 95 8.09 27.62 -9.97
N PRO A 96 7.64 27.23 -8.77
CA PRO A 96 8.45 27.29 -7.56
C PRO A 96 9.52 26.18 -7.49
N PHE A 97 9.34 25.11 -8.25
CA PHE A 97 10.26 23.98 -8.40
C PHE A 97 10.04 23.34 -9.78
N SER A 98 10.95 22.45 -10.17
CA SER A 98 10.81 21.67 -11.41
C SER A 98 9.83 20.52 -11.22
N GLY A 99 8.93 20.30 -12.16
CA GLY A 99 7.92 19.25 -12.06
C GLY A 99 6.96 19.21 -13.24
N PHE A 100 5.91 18.44 -13.11
CA PHE A 100 4.89 18.30 -14.14
C PHE A 100 3.67 19.17 -13.83
N ILE A 101 3.10 19.75 -14.87
CA ILE A 101 1.86 20.53 -14.75
C ILE A 101 0.67 19.57 -14.67
N GLU A 102 0.04 19.51 -13.49
CA GLU A 102 -1.20 18.76 -13.31
C GLU A 102 -2.40 19.50 -13.90
N LYS A 103 -2.49 20.80 -13.66
CA LYS A 103 -3.54 21.67 -14.18
C LYS A 103 -2.96 23.03 -14.50
N ILE A 104 -3.53 23.69 -15.51
CA ILE A 104 -3.20 25.06 -15.87
C ILE A 104 -4.46 25.77 -16.38
N VAL A 105 -4.61 27.03 -16.05
CA VAL A 105 -5.71 27.87 -16.53
C VAL A 105 -5.48 28.20 -18.00
N LYS A 106 -6.55 28.13 -18.79
CA LYS A 106 -6.51 28.45 -20.23
C LYS A 106 -6.37 29.95 -20.44
N PRO A 107 -5.67 30.37 -21.52
CA PRO A 107 -5.64 31.77 -21.95
C PRO A 107 -7.04 32.35 -22.14
N GLY A 108 -7.19 33.66 -21.94
CA GLY A 108 -8.46 34.38 -22.03
C GLY A 108 -9.32 34.35 -20.75
N ASN A 109 -8.95 33.54 -19.75
CA ASN A 109 -9.63 33.58 -18.45
C ASN A 109 -9.10 34.73 -17.59
N LEU A 110 -10.02 35.36 -16.86
CA LEU A 110 -9.65 36.33 -15.83
C LEU A 110 -9.28 35.60 -14.54
N LEU A 111 -8.13 35.91 -13.99
CA LEU A 111 -7.71 35.45 -12.66
C LEU A 111 -7.69 36.62 -11.70
N ASN A 112 -8.25 36.43 -10.53
CA ASN A 112 -8.12 37.34 -9.40
C ASN A 112 -6.89 37.02 -8.57
N ARG A 113 -6.41 37.97 -7.80
CA ARG A 113 -5.34 37.77 -6.85
C ARG A 113 -5.68 36.62 -5.89
N GLY A 114 -4.77 35.64 -5.76
CA GLY A 114 -4.96 34.43 -4.94
C GLY A 114 -5.61 33.27 -5.66
N GLU A 115 -6.11 33.44 -6.88
CA GLU A 115 -6.62 32.34 -7.67
C GLU A 115 -5.48 31.48 -8.28
N THR A 116 -5.77 30.19 -8.48
CA THR A 116 -4.78 29.23 -8.95
C THR A 116 -4.55 29.39 -10.46
N CYS A 117 -3.33 29.73 -10.86
CA CYS A 117 -2.89 29.72 -12.25
C CYS A 117 -2.56 28.31 -12.72
N ALA A 118 -1.79 27.57 -11.94
CA ALA A 118 -1.39 26.19 -12.26
C ALA A 118 -1.23 25.35 -10.99
N VAL A 119 -1.32 24.04 -11.15
CA VAL A 119 -0.93 23.04 -10.13
C VAL A 119 0.26 22.27 -10.67
N ILE A 120 1.34 22.23 -9.91
CA ILE A 120 2.56 21.51 -10.26
C ILE A 120 2.78 20.39 -9.26
N ILE A 121 3.21 19.23 -9.76
CA ILE A 121 3.58 18.06 -8.96
C ILE A 121 5.04 17.68 -9.21
N GLU A 122 5.74 17.30 -8.15
CA GLU A 122 7.08 16.73 -8.21
C GLU A 122 6.97 15.21 -8.08
N LEU A 123 7.39 14.49 -9.12
CA LEU A 123 7.31 13.04 -9.18
C LEU A 123 8.66 12.33 -8.92
N ASP A 124 9.75 13.08 -8.74
CA ASP A 124 11.08 12.55 -8.43
C ASP A 124 11.69 13.29 -7.23
N PRO A 125 11.82 12.61 -6.08
CA PRO A 125 11.40 11.24 -5.82
C PRO A 125 9.87 11.10 -5.71
N ILE A 126 9.37 9.87 -5.86
CA ILE A 126 7.98 9.51 -5.55
C ILE A 126 7.92 8.69 -4.27
N THR A 127 6.90 8.88 -3.45
CA THR A 127 6.78 8.22 -2.15
C THR A 127 5.61 7.26 -2.14
N PHE A 128 5.88 5.98 -1.84
CA PHE A 128 4.82 5.00 -1.58
C PHE A 128 4.44 5.01 -0.11
N ILE A 129 3.14 5.12 0.13
CA ILE A 129 2.56 5.12 1.47
C ILE A 129 1.77 3.83 1.64
N ALA A 130 1.95 3.20 2.80
CA ALA A 130 1.15 2.08 3.26
C ALA A 130 0.79 2.26 4.73
N GLU A 131 -0.20 1.51 5.20
CA GLU A 131 -0.69 1.53 6.57
C GLU A 131 -0.44 0.17 7.23
N VAL A 132 0.38 0.14 8.27
CA VAL A 132 0.72 -1.06 9.04
C VAL A 132 -0.27 -1.20 10.20
N PRO A 133 -0.96 -2.35 10.37
CA PRO A 133 -1.81 -2.60 11.53
C PRO A 133 -1.05 -2.53 12.87
N GLU A 134 -1.75 -2.13 13.94
CA GLU A 134 -1.17 -2.02 15.29
C GLU A 134 -0.50 -3.33 15.76
N ALA A 135 -1.06 -4.47 15.38
CA ALA A 135 -0.51 -5.78 15.77
C ALA A 135 0.88 -6.07 15.19
N GLU A 136 1.25 -5.44 14.07
CA GLU A 136 2.48 -5.72 13.33
C GLU A 136 3.54 -4.62 13.45
N ILE A 137 3.16 -3.44 13.96
CA ILE A 137 4.05 -2.26 13.97
C ILE A 137 5.36 -2.45 14.73
N GLN A 138 5.37 -3.31 15.76
CA GLN A 138 6.57 -3.58 16.55
C GLN A 138 7.70 -4.22 15.72
N GLN A 139 7.35 -4.90 14.62
CA GLN A 139 8.29 -5.55 13.71
C GLN A 139 8.79 -4.60 12.62
N VAL A 140 8.23 -3.39 12.53
CA VAL A 140 8.51 -2.44 11.44
C VAL A 140 9.38 -1.30 11.95
N ILE A 141 10.57 -1.19 11.36
CA ILE A 141 11.53 -0.13 11.69
C ILE A 141 12.01 0.59 10.43
N LYS A 142 12.33 1.88 10.57
CA LYS A 142 12.94 2.66 9.50
C LYS A 142 14.21 2.01 8.98
N GLY A 143 14.38 1.98 7.65
CA GLY A 143 15.54 1.41 6.98
C GLY A 143 15.39 -0.04 6.54
N GLN A 144 14.35 -0.75 6.96
CA GLN A 144 14.06 -2.10 6.47
C GLN A 144 13.84 -2.11 4.96
N LYS A 145 14.26 -3.20 4.32
CA LYS A 145 14.06 -3.43 2.89
C LYS A 145 12.58 -3.64 2.60
N VAL A 146 12.12 -3.03 1.52
CA VAL A 146 10.78 -3.21 0.98
C VAL A 146 10.85 -3.56 -0.50
N LEU A 147 9.95 -4.44 -0.92
CA LEU A 147 9.67 -4.71 -2.32
C LEU A 147 8.28 -4.18 -2.61
N ILE A 148 8.14 -3.35 -3.63
CA ILE A 148 6.87 -2.78 -4.04
C ILE A 148 6.53 -3.33 -5.42
N GLU A 149 5.41 -4.04 -5.50
CA GLU A 149 4.87 -4.59 -6.75
C GLU A 149 3.73 -3.69 -7.21
N LEU A 150 3.94 -3.00 -8.33
CA LEU A 150 2.93 -2.13 -8.92
C LEU A 150 1.83 -2.94 -9.59
N VAL A 151 0.61 -2.39 -9.66
CA VAL A 151 -0.50 -2.99 -10.43
C VAL A 151 -0.17 -3.19 -11.91
N THR A 152 0.86 -2.51 -12.42
CA THR A 152 1.38 -2.67 -13.79
C THR A 152 2.29 -3.88 -13.96
N GLY A 153 2.60 -4.62 -12.87
CA GLY A 153 3.48 -5.79 -12.87
C GLY A 153 4.96 -5.48 -12.66
N GLU A 154 5.34 -4.21 -12.51
CA GLU A 154 6.71 -3.81 -12.24
C GLU A 154 7.01 -3.95 -10.73
N SER A 155 8.20 -4.46 -10.40
CA SER A 155 8.67 -4.63 -9.02
C SER A 155 9.85 -3.71 -8.74
N ILE A 156 9.78 -2.98 -7.64
CA ILE A 156 10.76 -1.97 -7.26
C ILE A 156 11.23 -2.22 -5.82
N SER A 157 12.54 -2.29 -5.64
CA SER A 157 13.14 -2.42 -4.31
C SER A 157 13.52 -1.05 -3.74
N SER A 158 13.21 -0.84 -2.47
CA SER A 158 13.58 0.38 -1.72
C SER A 158 13.78 0.05 -0.25
N ASN A 159 13.90 1.09 0.58
CA ASN A 159 13.91 0.96 2.03
C ASN A 159 12.85 1.87 2.64
N LEU A 160 12.33 1.50 3.80
CA LEU A 160 11.43 2.37 4.57
C LEU A 160 12.17 3.68 4.94
N SER A 161 11.66 4.78 4.43
CA SER A 161 12.17 6.13 4.72
C SER A 161 11.56 6.72 6.00
N PHE A 162 10.31 6.33 6.30
CA PHE A 162 9.56 6.82 7.44
C PHE A 162 8.66 5.75 8.05
N VAL A 163 8.54 5.77 9.37
CA VAL A 163 7.57 4.96 10.16
C VAL A 163 6.94 5.90 11.17
N SER A 164 5.63 6.07 11.10
CA SER A 164 4.88 6.94 12.01
C SER A 164 5.01 6.50 13.47
N LYS A 165 5.03 7.47 14.37
CA LYS A 165 4.96 7.24 15.83
C LYS A 165 3.56 7.42 16.39
N SER A 166 2.61 7.83 15.54
CA SER A 166 1.22 8.04 15.90
C SER A 166 0.33 7.20 15.00
N ALA A 167 -0.62 6.49 15.61
CA ALA A 167 -1.61 5.73 14.86
C ALA A 167 -2.68 6.66 14.27
N THR A 168 -3.21 6.28 13.13
CA THR A 168 -4.43 6.85 12.55
C THR A 168 -5.63 6.34 13.35
N PRO A 169 -6.38 7.18 14.08
CA PRO A 169 -7.40 6.71 15.03
C PRO A 169 -8.51 5.88 14.40
N SER A 170 -8.89 6.20 13.16
CA SER A 170 -9.99 5.54 12.45
C SER A 170 -9.67 4.11 12.01
N THR A 171 -8.42 3.84 11.66
CA THR A 171 -7.95 2.55 11.12
C THR A 171 -7.11 1.75 12.10
N ARG A 172 -6.64 2.38 13.20
CA ARG A 172 -5.67 1.82 14.14
C ARG A 172 -4.42 1.29 13.45
N SER A 173 -3.95 2.05 12.47
CA SER A 173 -2.77 1.72 11.67
C SER A 173 -1.72 2.82 11.76
N PHE A 174 -0.50 2.46 11.43
CA PHE A 174 0.65 3.37 11.43
C PHE A 174 1.13 3.57 9.99
N ARG A 175 1.20 4.82 9.57
CA ARG A 175 1.70 5.18 8.25
C ARG A 175 3.18 4.84 8.13
N VAL A 176 3.54 4.17 7.04
CA VAL A 176 4.91 3.92 6.61
C VAL A 176 5.12 4.47 5.20
N GLU A 177 6.36 4.87 4.92
CA GLU A 177 6.70 5.46 3.64
C GLU A 177 7.98 4.85 3.09
N ALA A 178 8.00 4.62 1.78
CA ALA A 178 9.19 4.24 1.04
C ALA A 178 9.37 5.20 -0.14
N GLN A 179 10.53 5.85 -0.18
CA GLN A 179 10.88 6.80 -1.23
C GLN A 179 11.58 6.09 -2.38
N ILE A 180 11.18 6.39 -3.61
CA ILE A 180 11.70 5.77 -4.82
C ILE A 180 12.14 6.85 -5.79
N LYS A 181 13.30 6.64 -6.39
CA LYS A 181 13.81 7.49 -7.47
C LYS A 181 12.98 7.25 -8.73
N ASN A 182 12.43 8.32 -9.30
CA ASN A 182 11.52 8.26 -10.45
C ASN A 182 11.92 9.28 -11.54
N SER A 183 13.20 9.31 -11.87
CA SER A 183 13.76 10.33 -12.79
C SER A 183 13.15 10.26 -14.21
N SER A 184 12.59 9.09 -14.58
CA SER A 184 11.87 8.93 -15.84
C SER A 184 10.43 9.49 -15.80
N GLY A 185 9.87 9.74 -14.59
CA GLY A 185 8.49 10.14 -14.40
C GLY A 185 7.45 9.07 -14.78
N LEU A 186 7.87 7.81 -14.97
CA LEU A 186 6.99 6.71 -15.37
C LEU A 186 6.02 6.30 -14.27
N ILE A 187 6.47 6.35 -13.02
CA ILE A 187 5.59 6.10 -11.87
C ILE A 187 4.76 7.35 -11.64
N ARG A 188 3.46 7.21 -11.81
CA ARG A 188 2.52 8.33 -11.70
C ARG A 188 1.99 8.48 -10.29
N ASP A 189 1.66 9.69 -9.93
CA ASP A 189 0.94 9.98 -8.68
C ASP A 189 -0.41 9.23 -8.66
N GLY A 190 -0.70 8.59 -7.52
CA GLY A 190 -1.92 7.80 -7.33
C GLY A 190 -1.87 6.35 -7.84
N ILE A 191 -0.77 5.90 -8.46
CA ILE A 191 -0.64 4.47 -8.81
C ILE A 191 -0.59 3.62 -7.55
N THR A 192 -1.27 2.48 -7.57
CA THR A 192 -1.32 1.55 -6.43
C THR A 192 -0.40 0.35 -6.66
N GLY A 193 -0.07 -0.32 -5.58
CA GLY A 193 0.73 -1.52 -5.58
C GLY A 193 0.66 -2.23 -4.24
N THR A 194 1.40 -3.31 -4.13
CA THR A 194 1.58 -4.08 -2.91
C THR A 194 2.99 -3.85 -2.37
N MET A 195 3.08 -3.43 -1.11
CA MET A 195 4.36 -3.24 -0.41
C MET A 195 4.63 -4.45 0.48
N HIS A 196 5.74 -5.11 0.26
CA HIS A 196 6.24 -6.22 1.06
C HIS A 196 7.39 -5.72 1.93
N ILE A 197 7.16 -5.60 3.23
CA ILE A 197 8.18 -5.21 4.21
C ILE A 197 8.86 -6.47 4.71
N ILE A 198 10.18 -6.58 4.51
CA ILE A 198 10.99 -7.71 4.97
C ILE A 198 11.38 -7.43 6.41
N THR A 199 10.84 -8.21 7.36
CA THR A 199 11.15 -8.05 8.77
C THR A 199 12.45 -8.73 9.16
N ASN A 200 12.87 -8.58 10.43
CA ASN A 200 14.06 -9.26 10.92
C ASN A 200 13.88 -10.77 10.91
N GLU A 201 14.98 -11.48 10.71
CA GLU A 201 15.00 -12.93 10.77
C GLU A 201 14.66 -13.43 12.17
N ILE A 202 13.78 -14.43 12.21
CA ILE A 202 13.42 -15.17 13.42
C ILE A 202 13.65 -16.66 13.19
N LEU A 203 13.99 -17.39 14.26
CA LEU A 203 14.06 -18.83 14.22
C LEU A 203 12.64 -19.39 14.30
N ALA A 204 12.18 -20.03 13.23
CA ALA A 204 10.79 -20.50 13.12
C ALA A 204 10.71 -21.84 12.39
N HIS A 205 9.64 -22.60 12.66
CA HIS A 205 9.29 -23.82 11.95
C HIS A 205 8.29 -23.51 10.83
N LYS A 206 8.62 -23.93 9.60
CA LYS A 206 7.68 -23.85 8.48
C LYS A 206 6.75 -25.04 8.51
N ILE A 207 5.49 -24.82 8.80
CA ILE A 207 4.44 -25.86 8.81
C ILE A 207 3.34 -25.50 7.83
N SER A 208 2.70 -26.55 7.25
CA SER A 208 1.54 -26.32 6.39
C SER A 208 0.31 -25.95 7.24
N PRO A 209 -0.51 -24.97 6.83
CA PRO A 209 -1.77 -24.65 7.52
C PRO A 209 -2.71 -25.85 7.66
N SER A 210 -2.64 -26.83 6.77
CA SER A 210 -3.44 -28.08 6.84
C SER A 210 -3.14 -28.95 8.06
N ILE A 211 -2.04 -28.70 8.77
CA ILE A 211 -1.69 -29.41 10.01
C ILE A 211 -2.42 -28.79 11.21
N LEU A 212 -2.87 -27.56 11.09
CA LEU A 212 -3.62 -26.82 12.12
C LEU A 212 -5.13 -27.08 12.01
N LEU A 213 -5.50 -28.36 11.92
CA LEU A 213 -6.92 -28.72 12.02
C LEU A 213 -7.35 -28.58 13.49
N LEU A 214 -8.20 -27.60 13.74
CA LEU A 214 -8.96 -27.46 14.97
C LEU A 214 -10.28 -28.21 14.85
#